data_2166a369fb1fa824699505a57f83c254
#
_entry.id   2166a369fb1fa824699505a57f83c254
#
_cell.length_a   1.000
_cell.length_b   1.000
_cell.length_c   1.000
_cell.angle_alpha   90.00
_cell.angle_beta   90.00
_cell.angle_gamma   90.00
#
_symmetry.space_group_name_H-M   'P 1'
#
loop_
_entity.id
_entity.type
_entity.pdbx_description
1 polymer ?
#
loop_
_entity_poly.entity_id
_entity_poly.type
_entity_poly.pdbx_seq_one_letter_code
_entity_poly.pdbx_strand_id
1 'polypeptide(L)'
;MEKDILKLDEKINIIFSLQQGRMLPLFPGVSDGRNHWISAGDDLRGLSGADSLFIAKVLLWFAEESNAAVLSGEWGKAKEIIGMIRIYQKAKGGAIQISDSRIHAELLYNKIKIFEVSAFLFISLGLLLLGISLYRILNRYRWKSVLRILIVLACITF
;
A
#
# COMPACT_ATOMS: atom_id res chain seq x y z
N MET A 1 27.75 -3.70 19.37
CA MET A 1 28.73 -3.10 18.44
C MET A 1 28.55 -3.58 16.99
N GLU A 2 28.61 -4.89 16.68
CA GLU A 2 28.40 -5.39 15.31
C GLU A 2 27.01 -5.08 14.75
N LYS A 3 25.94 -5.27 15.54
CA LYS A 3 24.56 -4.92 15.16
C LYS A 3 24.35 -3.42 14.92
N ASP A 4 25.10 -2.57 15.59
CA ASP A 4 24.96 -1.12 15.44
C ASP A 4 25.71 -0.64 14.19
N ILE A 5 26.80 -1.31 13.83
CA ILE A 5 27.53 -1.07 12.58
C ILE A 5 26.67 -1.48 11.38
N LEU A 6 26.02 -2.66 11.43
CA LEU A 6 25.10 -3.11 10.39
C LEU A 6 23.92 -2.12 10.18
N LYS A 7 23.33 -1.63 11.26
CA LYS A 7 22.26 -0.64 11.17
C LYS A 7 22.73 0.70 10.60
N LEU A 8 23.97 1.08 10.87
CA LEU A 8 24.55 2.30 10.31
C LEU A 8 24.80 2.14 8.81
N ASP A 9 25.36 1.01 8.40
CA ASP A 9 25.61 0.67 7.00
C ASP A 9 24.28 0.65 6.20
N GLU A 10 23.25 0.04 6.74
CA GLU A 10 21.91 0.03 6.15
C GLU A 10 21.35 1.46 5.94
N LYS A 11 21.48 2.33 6.93
CA LYS A 11 21.06 3.73 6.83
C LYS A 11 21.84 4.50 5.79
N ILE A 12 23.15 4.30 5.72
CA ILE A 12 24.02 4.95 4.72
C ILE A 12 23.63 4.47 3.32
N ASN A 13 23.40 3.18 3.12
CA ASN A 13 22.97 2.60 1.86
C ASN A 13 21.61 3.16 1.39
N ILE A 14 20.67 3.34 2.32
CA ILE A 14 19.37 3.96 2.02
C ILE A 14 19.56 5.42 1.56
N ILE A 15 20.34 6.20 2.29
CA ILE A 15 20.63 7.61 1.92
C ILE A 15 21.31 7.69 0.56
N PHE A 16 22.30 6.82 0.31
CA PHE A 16 23.03 6.77 -0.94
C PHE A 16 22.11 6.40 -2.12
N SER A 17 21.27 5.39 -1.94
CA SER A 17 20.28 4.96 -2.95
C SER A 17 19.25 6.05 -3.24
N LEU A 18 18.85 6.81 -2.21
CA LEU A 18 17.94 7.95 -2.35
C LEU A 18 18.61 9.08 -3.15
N GLN A 19 19.86 9.43 -2.83
CA GLN A 19 20.63 10.46 -3.54
C GLN A 19 20.87 10.11 -5.01
N GLN A 20 21.08 8.83 -5.31
CA GLN A 20 21.21 8.34 -6.68
C GLN A 20 19.87 8.24 -7.43
N GLY A 21 18.75 8.50 -6.80
CA GLY A 21 17.42 8.35 -7.41
C GLY A 21 17.04 6.91 -7.74
N ARG A 22 17.69 5.90 -7.15
CA ARG A 22 17.47 4.46 -7.42
C ARG A 22 16.47 3.79 -6.50
N MET A 23 16.03 4.48 -5.47
CA MET A 23 15.17 3.88 -4.43
C MET A 23 13.71 3.71 -4.86
N LEU A 24 13.24 4.51 -5.81
CA LEU A 24 11.84 4.56 -6.20
C LEU A 24 11.66 4.15 -7.67
N PRO A 25 11.36 2.87 -7.95
CA PRO A 25 11.02 2.43 -9.29
C PRO A 25 9.59 2.89 -9.64
N LEU A 26 9.47 4.10 -10.16
CA LEU A 26 8.19 4.75 -10.47
C LEU A 26 7.82 4.71 -11.95
N PHE A 27 8.76 4.40 -12.84
CA PHE A 27 8.55 4.51 -14.27
C PHE A 27 8.56 3.15 -14.96
N PRO A 28 7.60 2.87 -15.87
CA PRO A 28 7.61 1.64 -16.62
C PRO A 28 8.81 1.61 -17.59
N GLY A 29 9.62 0.58 -17.50
CA GLY A 29 10.72 0.32 -18.44
C GLY A 29 10.20 -0.27 -19.75
N VAL A 30 10.71 0.21 -20.88
CA VAL A 30 10.25 -0.17 -22.24
C VAL A 30 11.12 -1.26 -22.86
N SER A 31 12.17 -1.73 -22.20
CA SER A 31 13.11 -2.70 -22.80
C SER A 31 12.64 -4.15 -22.63
N ASP A 32 12.75 -4.91 -23.72
CA ASP A 32 12.71 -6.38 -23.83
C ASP A 32 11.41 -7.11 -23.49
N GLY A 33 10.25 -6.46 -23.61
CA GLY A 33 8.96 -7.14 -23.39
C GLY A 33 8.76 -7.65 -21.95
N ARG A 34 9.70 -7.34 -21.06
CA ARG A 34 9.57 -7.59 -19.62
C ARG A 34 9.02 -6.35 -18.94
N ASN A 35 7.92 -6.54 -18.25
CA ASN A 35 7.30 -5.51 -17.43
C ASN A 35 8.18 -5.26 -16.20
N HIS A 36 9.18 -4.41 -16.29
CA HIS A 36 9.95 -3.97 -15.14
C HIS A 36 9.78 -2.47 -14.92
N TRP A 37 9.85 -2.07 -13.67
CA TRP A 37 9.80 -0.67 -13.29
C TRP A 37 11.22 -0.16 -13.07
N ILE A 38 11.48 1.04 -13.53
CA ILE A 38 12.78 1.71 -13.42
C ILE A 38 12.69 2.93 -12.52
N SER A 39 13.82 3.26 -11.92
CA SER A 39 14.01 4.46 -11.11
C SER A 39 14.65 5.57 -11.95
N ALA A 40 14.54 6.81 -11.48
CA ALA A 40 15.15 7.96 -12.17
C ALA A 40 16.70 7.88 -12.27
N GLY A 41 17.33 7.16 -11.34
CA GLY A 41 18.78 6.94 -11.32
C GLY A 41 19.27 5.70 -12.06
N ASP A 42 18.38 4.97 -12.73
CA ASP A 42 18.76 3.81 -13.53
C ASP A 42 19.28 4.21 -14.91
N ASP A 43 19.76 3.23 -15.70
CA ASP A 43 20.21 3.46 -17.06
C ASP A 43 19.03 3.74 -17.98
N LEU A 44 18.89 4.96 -18.44
CA LEU A 44 17.79 5.43 -19.27
C LEU A 44 18.10 5.37 -20.78
N ARG A 45 19.23 4.78 -21.21
CA ARG A 45 19.67 4.76 -22.62
C ARG A 45 18.74 4.00 -23.57
N GLY A 46 17.91 3.09 -23.04
CA GLY A 46 16.91 2.36 -23.82
C GLY A 46 15.61 3.13 -24.10
N LEU A 47 15.45 4.33 -23.55
CA LEU A 47 14.24 5.14 -23.67
C LEU A 47 14.38 6.21 -24.77
N SER A 48 13.25 6.77 -25.21
CA SER A 48 13.28 7.96 -26.08
C SER A 48 13.93 9.14 -25.36
N GLY A 49 14.57 10.06 -26.10
CA GLY A 49 15.22 11.22 -25.50
C GLY A 49 14.29 12.10 -24.67
N ALA A 50 13.01 12.20 -25.05
CA ALA A 50 11.99 12.93 -24.28
C ALA A 50 11.63 12.19 -22.97
N ASP A 51 11.46 10.86 -23.04
CA ASP A 51 11.13 10.04 -21.85
C ASP A 51 12.29 10.04 -20.85
N SER A 52 13.52 9.87 -21.31
CA SER A 52 14.70 9.88 -20.44
C SER A 52 14.88 11.22 -19.74
N LEU A 53 14.67 12.33 -20.45
CA LEU A 53 14.75 13.69 -19.88
C LEU A 53 13.64 13.92 -18.85
N PHE A 54 12.41 13.47 -19.12
CA PHE A 54 11.29 13.57 -18.17
C PHE A 54 11.59 12.80 -16.89
N ILE A 55 11.98 11.52 -17.01
CA ILE A 55 12.27 10.65 -15.85
C ILE A 55 13.41 11.22 -15.01
N ALA A 56 14.48 11.70 -15.64
CA ALA A 56 15.64 12.25 -14.94
C ALA A 56 15.31 13.51 -14.15
N LYS A 57 14.34 14.33 -14.60
CA LYS A 57 14.08 15.66 -14.01
C LYS A 57 12.82 15.73 -13.15
N VAL A 58 11.82 14.88 -13.37
CA VAL A 58 10.50 15.02 -12.74
C VAL A 58 10.55 14.96 -11.21
N LEU A 59 11.41 14.12 -10.64
CA LEU A 59 11.57 14.03 -9.18
C LEU A 59 12.26 15.27 -8.59
N LEU A 60 13.19 15.86 -9.34
CA LEU A 60 13.82 17.13 -8.93
C LEU A 60 12.79 18.26 -8.92
N TRP A 61 11.98 18.38 -9.98
CA TRP A 61 10.89 19.37 -10.02
C TRP A 61 9.90 19.18 -8.90
N PHE A 62 9.55 17.93 -8.59
CA PHE A 62 8.66 17.62 -7.47
C PHE A 62 9.28 18.07 -6.14
N ALA A 63 10.57 17.84 -5.92
CA ALA A 63 11.25 18.26 -4.70
C ALA A 63 11.31 19.80 -4.58
N GLU A 64 11.61 20.51 -5.67
CA GLU A 64 11.64 21.97 -5.72
C GLU A 64 10.25 22.58 -5.40
N GLU A 65 9.20 22.11 -6.07
CA GLU A 65 7.84 22.61 -5.84
C GLU A 65 7.29 22.20 -4.48
N SER A 66 7.69 21.05 -3.95
CA SER A 66 7.33 20.64 -2.59
C SER A 66 7.98 21.53 -1.54
N ASN A 67 9.27 21.89 -1.71
CA ASN A 67 9.94 22.82 -0.82
C ASN A 67 9.30 24.22 -0.87
N ALA A 68 8.94 24.71 -2.05
CA ALA A 68 8.18 25.95 -2.21
C ALA A 68 6.79 25.86 -1.53
N ALA A 69 6.12 24.74 -1.67
CA ALA A 69 4.80 24.52 -1.06
C ALA A 69 4.83 24.47 0.47
N VAL A 70 5.90 23.95 1.07
CA VAL A 70 6.10 23.98 2.54
C VAL A 70 6.16 25.42 3.06
N LEU A 71 6.76 26.34 2.30
CA LEU A 71 6.88 27.74 2.69
C LEU A 71 5.62 28.55 2.42
N SER A 72 4.93 28.28 1.31
CA SER A 72 3.75 29.06 0.86
C SER A 72 2.40 28.49 1.33
N GLY A 73 2.35 27.20 1.68
CA GLY A 73 1.12 26.45 1.94
C GLY A 73 0.38 25.99 0.67
N GLU A 74 0.87 26.35 -0.53
CA GLU A 74 0.21 26.04 -1.81
C GLU A 74 0.80 24.78 -2.48
N TRP A 75 0.06 23.68 -2.41
CA TRP A 75 0.46 22.37 -2.95
C TRP A 75 -0.01 22.11 -4.40
N GLY A 76 -0.58 23.11 -5.09
CA GLY A 76 -1.15 22.94 -6.43
C GLY A 76 -0.13 22.38 -7.43
N LYS A 77 1.01 23.05 -7.59
CA LYS A 77 2.06 22.65 -8.54
C LYS A 77 2.70 21.28 -8.22
N ALA A 78 2.93 20.99 -6.95
CA ALA A 78 3.46 19.67 -6.56
C ALA A 78 2.47 18.54 -6.93
N LYS A 79 1.17 18.77 -6.76
CA LYS A 79 0.11 17.84 -7.20
C LYS A 79 0.05 17.67 -8.71
N GLU A 80 0.27 18.75 -9.49
CA GLU A 80 0.33 18.67 -10.94
C GLU A 80 1.48 17.78 -11.42
N ILE A 81 2.65 17.86 -10.78
CA ILE A 81 3.79 16.99 -11.12
C ILE A 81 3.48 15.52 -10.83
N ILE A 82 2.83 15.21 -9.70
CA ILE A 82 2.36 13.85 -9.42
C ILE A 82 1.35 13.40 -10.50
N GLY A 83 0.48 14.31 -10.94
CA GLY A 83 -0.45 14.08 -12.05
C GLY A 83 0.27 13.71 -13.35
N MET A 84 1.37 14.41 -13.69
CA MET A 84 2.18 14.12 -14.87
C MET A 84 2.84 12.73 -14.78
N ILE A 85 3.37 12.35 -13.61
CA ILE A 85 3.92 11.00 -13.39
C ILE A 85 2.83 9.95 -13.61
N ARG A 86 1.62 10.16 -13.06
CA ARG A 86 0.49 9.24 -13.23
C ARG A 86 0.06 9.10 -14.70
N ILE A 87 0.03 10.21 -15.44
CA ILE A 87 -0.28 10.21 -16.88
C ILE A 87 0.79 9.41 -17.63
N TYR A 88 2.06 9.64 -17.33
CA TYR A 88 3.17 8.91 -17.93
C TYR A 88 3.07 7.40 -17.66
N GLN A 89 2.82 7.02 -16.41
CA GLN A 89 2.62 5.63 -16.01
C GLN A 89 1.45 4.97 -16.77
N LYS A 90 0.33 5.69 -16.94
CA LYS A 90 -0.81 5.19 -17.72
C LYS A 90 -0.51 5.07 -19.20
N ALA A 91 0.22 6.00 -19.77
CA ALA A 91 0.55 5.99 -21.20
C ALA A 91 1.56 4.90 -21.58
N LYS A 92 2.54 4.64 -20.72
CA LYS A 92 3.67 3.73 -20.99
C LYS A 92 3.55 2.38 -20.28
N GLY A 93 2.74 2.27 -19.23
CA GLY A 93 2.63 1.06 -18.40
C GLY A 93 1.90 -0.12 -19.04
N GLY A 94 1.20 0.07 -20.16
CA GLY A 94 0.57 -1.00 -20.94
C GLY A 94 -0.23 -1.99 -20.09
N ALA A 95 0.11 -3.27 -20.16
CA ALA A 95 -0.57 -4.36 -19.45
C ALA A 95 -0.41 -4.37 -17.92
N ILE A 96 0.46 -3.51 -17.35
CA ILE A 96 0.71 -3.43 -15.91
C ILE A 96 -0.30 -2.51 -15.21
N GLN A 97 -1.29 -1.98 -15.90
CA GLN A 97 -2.28 -1.10 -15.28
C GLN A 97 -3.09 -1.87 -14.24
N ILE A 98 -2.75 -1.67 -12.97
CA ILE A 98 -3.60 -2.09 -11.86
C ILE A 98 -4.82 -1.17 -11.91
N SER A 99 -6.03 -1.75 -12.01
CA SER A 99 -7.26 -0.94 -12.04
C SER A 99 -7.41 -0.14 -10.74
N ASP A 100 -7.90 1.08 -10.84
CA ASP A 100 -8.12 1.95 -9.67
C ASP A 100 -9.02 1.24 -8.61
N SER A 101 -9.94 0.37 -9.04
CA SER A 101 -10.76 -0.44 -8.13
C SER A 101 -9.95 -1.45 -7.30
N ARG A 102 -8.90 -2.06 -7.87
CA ARG A 102 -8.00 -2.96 -7.15
C ARG A 102 -7.19 -2.21 -6.10
N ILE A 103 -6.66 -1.03 -6.47
CA ILE A 103 -5.92 -0.17 -5.54
C ILE A 103 -6.83 0.26 -4.38
N HIS A 104 -8.06 0.68 -4.66
CA HIS A 104 -9.03 1.02 -3.63
C HIS A 104 -9.39 -0.15 -2.73
N ALA A 105 -9.57 -1.35 -3.28
CA ALA A 105 -9.84 -2.55 -2.51
C ALA A 105 -8.67 -2.90 -1.57
N GLU A 106 -7.43 -2.78 -2.05
CA GLU A 106 -6.22 -3.04 -1.25
C GLU A 106 -6.04 -2.00 -0.14
N LEU A 107 -6.24 -0.71 -0.46
CA LEU A 107 -6.22 0.36 0.55
C LEU A 107 -7.29 0.17 1.61
N LEU A 108 -8.50 -0.24 1.21
CA LEU A 108 -9.60 -0.54 2.13
C LEU A 108 -9.25 -1.74 3.00
N TYR A 109 -8.73 -2.82 2.41
CA TYR A 109 -8.27 -4.01 3.12
C TYR A 109 -7.25 -3.67 4.20
N ASN A 110 -6.21 -2.88 3.86
CA ASN A 110 -5.18 -2.45 4.79
C ASN A 110 -5.72 -1.50 5.88
N LYS A 111 -6.68 -0.63 5.52
CA LYS A 111 -7.29 0.33 6.46
C LYS A 111 -8.19 -0.35 7.50
N ILE A 112 -8.93 -1.39 7.11
CA ILE A 112 -9.89 -2.07 7.99
C ILE A 112 -9.17 -2.96 9.02
N LYS A 113 -7.87 -3.29 8.81
CA LYS A 113 -7.13 -4.21 9.69
C LYS A 113 -7.93 -5.50 9.97
N ILE A 114 -8.33 -6.17 8.89
CA ILE A 114 -9.30 -7.26 8.88
C ILE A 114 -9.00 -8.31 9.96
N PHE A 115 -7.73 -8.63 10.19
CA PHE A 115 -7.34 -9.61 11.22
C PHE A 115 -7.66 -9.15 12.63
N GLU A 116 -7.43 -7.86 12.97
CA GLU A 116 -7.74 -7.33 14.30
C GLU A 116 -9.25 -7.29 14.53
N VAL A 117 -10.01 -6.82 13.55
CA VAL A 117 -11.49 -6.78 13.62
C VAL A 117 -12.08 -8.19 13.71
N SER A 118 -11.59 -9.13 12.91
CA SER A 118 -12.03 -10.52 12.94
C SER A 118 -11.74 -11.17 14.29
N ALA A 119 -10.53 -10.98 14.85
CA ALA A 119 -10.18 -11.51 16.16
C ALA A 119 -11.13 -10.99 17.25
N PHE A 120 -11.43 -9.68 17.25
CA PHE A 120 -12.38 -9.10 18.19
C PHE A 120 -13.80 -9.67 18.04
N LEU A 121 -14.27 -9.85 16.80
CA LEU A 121 -15.57 -10.47 16.51
C LEU A 121 -15.64 -11.90 17.02
N PHE A 122 -14.61 -12.72 16.77
CA PHE A 122 -14.57 -14.10 17.25
C PHE A 122 -14.53 -14.20 18.76
N ILE A 123 -13.76 -13.35 19.44
CA ILE A 123 -13.72 -13.33 20.91
C ILE A 123 -15.09 -12.95 21.47
N SER A 124 -15.72 -11.90 20.94
CA SER A 124 -17.02 -11.43 21.40
C SER A 124 -18.13 -12.48 21.17
N LEU A 125 -18.12 -13.14 20.00
CA LEU A 125 -19.04 -14.22 19.69
C LEU A 125 -18.83 -15.45 20.59
N GLY A 126 -17.56 -15.80 20.85
CA GLY A 126 -17.20 -16.88 21.76
C GLY A 126 -17.69 -16.63 23.19
N LEU A 127 -17.49 -15.41 23.72
CA LEU A 127 -17.99 -15.02 25.04
C LEU A 127 -19.52 -15.03 25.11
N LEU A 128 -20.20 -14.59 24.07
CA LEU A 128 -21.68 -14.63 23.99
C LEU A 128 -22.20 -16.06 23.98
N LEU A 129 -21.58 -16.95 23.20
CA LEU A 129 -21.94 -18.39 23.18
C LEU A 129 -21.70 -19.05 24.54
N LEU A 130 -20.59 -18.71 25.22
CA LEU A 130 -20.27 -19.21 26.55
C LEU A 130 -21.30 -18.71 27.55
N GLY A 131 -21.69 -17.44 27.53
CA GLY A 131 -22.74 -16.86 28.38
C GLY A 131 -24.09 -17.54 28.19
N ILE A 132 -24.50 -17.76 26.92
CA ILE A 132 -25.75 -18.49 26.61
C ILE A 132 -25.67 -19.94 27.09
N SER A 133 -24.52 -20.59 26.94
CA SER A 133 -24.33 -21.96 27.41
C SER A 133 -24.46 -22.08 28.93
N LEU A 134 -23.83 -21.17 29.69
CA LEU A 134 -23.92 -21.12 31.12
C LEU A 134 -25.36 -20.79 31.60
N TYR A 135 -26.01 -19.81 30.97
CA TYR A 135 -27.41 -19.48 31.26
C TYR A 135 -28.33 -20.68 31.04
N ARG A 136 -28.08 -21.46 29.96
CA ARG A 136 -28.85 -22.65 29.65
C ARG A 136 -28.66 -23.78 30.67
N ILE A 137 -27.42 -23.96 31.18
CA ILE A 137 -27.12 -24.94 32.22
C ILE A 137 -27.87 -24.58 33.50
N LEU A 138 -27.86 -23.26 33.88
CA LEU A 138 -28.48 -22.77 35.13
C LEU A 138 -30.01 -22.81 35.05
N ASN A 139 -30.62 -22.44 33.93
CA ASN A 139 -32.10 -22.27 33.82
C ASN A 139 -32.86 -23.40 33.15
N ARG A 140 -32.23 -24.50 32.76
CA ARG A 140 -32.88 -25.67 32.06
C ARG A 140 -33.76 -25.32 30.82
N TYR A 141 -33.59 -24.13 30.24
CA TYR A 141 -34.44 -23.62 29.16
C TYR A 141 -33.97 -24.14 27.79
N ARG A 142 -34.90 -24.70 26.97
CA ARG A 142 -34.57 -25.31 25.66
C ARG A 142 -34.53 -24.26 24.54
N TRP A 143 -33.44 -23.58 24.36
CA TRP A 143 -33.22 -22.58 23.28
C TRP A 143 -32.47 -23.19 22.07
N LYS A 144 -32.97 -24.33 21.56
CA LYS A 144 -32.31 -25.04 20.43
C LYS A 144 -32.22 -24.19 19.16
N SER A 145 -33.21 -23.33 18.89
CA SER A 145 -33.22 -22.47 17.68
C SER A 145 -32.22 -21.35 17.71
N VAL A 146 -32.03 -20.66 18.82
CA VAL A 146 -31.06 -19.55 18.96
C VAL A 146 -29.62 -20.04 18.82
N LEU A 147 -29.32 -21.21 19.39
CA LEU A 147 -28.00 -21.82 19.30
C LEU A 147 -27.63 -22.17 17.83
N ARG A 148 -28.63 -22.68 17.04
CA ARG A 148 -28.41 -22.95 15.61
C ARG A 148 -28.08 -21.68 14.83
N ILE A 149 -28.82 -20.61 15.05
CA ILE A 149 -28.60 -19.33 14.35
C ILE A 149 -27.20 -18.78 14.66
N LEU A 150 -26.76 -18.85 15.92
CA LEU A 150 -25.43 -18.37 16.33
C LEU A 150 -24.29 -19.22 15.73
N ILE A 151 -24.48 -20.55 15.65
CA ILE A 151 -23.50 -21.44 14.99
C ILE A 151 -23.42 -21.13 13.50
N VAL A 152 -24.54 -20.93 12.81
CA VAL A 152 -24.57 -20.57 11.39
C VAL A 152 -23.89 -19.22 11.16
N LEU A 153 -24.14 -18.21 11.99
CA LEU A 153 -23.45 -16.93 11.93
C LEU A 153 -21.93 -17.07 12.13
N ALA A 154 -21.50 -17.90 13.08
CA ALA A 154 -20.09 -18.18 13.28
C ALA A 154 -19.43 -18.86 12.07
N CYS A 155 -20.16 -19.78 11.38
CA CYS A 155 -19.66 -20.43 10.16
C CYS A 155 -19.61 -19.51 8.93
N ILE A 156 -20.43 -18.47 8.87
CA ILE A 156 -20.41 -17.48 7.77
C ILE A 156 -19.26 -16.47 7.93
N THR A 157 -18.83 -16.21 9.19
CA THR A 157 -17.72 -15.28 9.48
C THR A 157 -16.35 -15.94 9.37
N PHE A 158 -16.28 -17.25 9.18
CA PHE A 158 -15.07 -18.02 8.95
C PHE A 158 -14.82 -18.21 7.44
#